data_feead044ae252b5afe071eaa241f377a
#
_entry.id   feead044ae252b5afe071eaa241f377a
#
_cell.length_a   1.000
_cell.length_b   1.000
_cell.length_c   1.000
_cell.angle_alpha   90.00
_cell.angle_beta   90.00
_cell.angle_gamma   90.00
#
_symmetry.space_group_name_H-M   'P 1'
#
loop_
_entity.id
_entity.type
_entity.pdbx_description
1 polymer ?
#
loop_
_entity_poly.entity_id
_entity_poly.type
_entity_poly.pdbx_seq_one_letter_code
_entity_poly.pdbx_strand_id
1 'polypeptide(L)'
;MTDEADPWNDFARELGKRLLRARAQRGLSQEHVAHAAGLATFTYRKLEKGESNPGTPANPRLKTLEALAEVLEMSLEELIPARPGGVAPGR
;
A
#
# COMPACT_ATOMS: atom_id res chain seq x y z
N MET A 1 -3.41 -17.37 -17.72
CA MET A 1 -3.38 -16.65 -17.38
C MET A 1 -2.85 -16.33 -16.32
N THR A 2 -2.18 -15.86 -16.12
CA THR A 2 -1.68 -15.78 -14.86
C THR A 2 -1.51 -14.38 -14.42
N ASP A 3 -1.76 -14.17 -13.18
CA ASP A 3 -1.69 -12.87 -12.61
C ASP A 3 -0.29 -12.42 -12.37
N GLU A 4 0.67 -13.30 -12.49
CA GLU A 4 2.03 -12.89 -12.23
C GLU A 4 2.51 -11.90 -13.25
N ALA A 5 1.86 -11.83 -14.40
CA ALA A 5 2.22 -10.86 -15.41
C ALA A 5 1.48 -9.55 -15.25
N ASP A 6 0.57 -9.45 -14.30
CA ASP A 6 -0.21 -8.24 -14.10
C ASP A 6 0.66 -7.17 -13.42
N PRO A 7 0.89 -6.04 -14.09
CA PRO A 7 1.72 -4.99 -13.49
C PRO A 7 1.12 -4.42 -12.21
N TRP A 8 -0.19 -4.57 -12.01
CA TRP A 8 -0.79 -4.10 -10.76
C TRP A 8 -0.29 -4.90 -9.56
N ASN A 9 0.02 -6.19 -9.75
CA ASN A 9 0.59 -6.98 -8.66
C ASN A 9 1.89 -6.38 -8.17
N ASP A 10 2.75 -5.95 -9.09
CA ASP A 10 4.02 -5.34 -8.73
C ASP A 10 3.81 -3.99 -8.06
N PHE A 11 2.86 -3.22 -8.58
CA PHE A 11 2.54 -1.92 -8.01
C PHE A 11 2.07 -2.08 -6.55
N ALA A 12 1.17 -3.03 -6.32
CA ALA A 12 0.64 -3.26 -4.98
C ALA A 12 1.72 -3.72 -4.01
N ARG A 13 2.62 -4.56 -4.49
CA ARG A 13 3.74 -5.03 -3.65
C ARG A 13 4.69 -3.89 -3.32
N GLU A 14 4.96 -3.03 -4.29
CA GLU A 14 5.84 -1.90 -4.04
C GLU A 14 5.21 -0.93 -3.05
N LEU A 15 3.91 -0.70 -3.15
CA LEU A 15 3.20 0.12 -2.18
C LEU A 15 3.37 -0.46 -0.78
N GLY A 16 3.18 -1.77 -0.65
CA GLY A 16 3.34 -2.43 0.64
C GLY A 16 4.73 -2.25 1.21
N LYS A 17 5.75 -2.35 0.37
CA LYS A 17 7.13 -2.16 0.80
C LYS A 17 7.38 -0.73 1.28
N ARG A 18 6.79 0.24 0.61
CA ARG A 18 6.94 1.64 1.03
C ARG A 18 6.29 1.88 2.37
N LEU A 19 5.12 1.28 2.59
CA LEU A 19 4.45 1.37 3.89
C LEU A 19 5.34 0.78 4.97
N LEU A 20 5.86 -0.41 4.74
CA LEU A 20 6.67 -1.09 5.72
C LEU A 20 7.94 -0.30 6.05
N ARG A 21 8.62 0.21 5.02
CA ARG A 21 9.84 0.97 5.22
C ARG A 21 9.59 2.25 6.01
N ALA A 22 8.54 2.97 5.65
CA ALA A 22 8.22 4.22 6.34
C ALA A 22 7.87 3.95 7.80
N ARG A 23 7.10 2.89 8.04
CA ARG A 23 6.74 2.51 9.40
C ARG A 23 7.98 2.13 10.20
N ALA A 24 8.85 1.31 9.61
CA ALA A 24 10.05 0.86 10.31
C ALA A 24 10.96 2.03 10.64
N GLN A 25 11.11 2.96 9.71
CA GLN A 25 11.95 4.13 9.94
C GLN A 25 11.46 4.99 11.09
N ARG A 26 10.18 4.96 11.37
CA ARG A 26 9.61 5.72 12.47
C ARG A 26 9.48 4.88 13.73
N GLY A 27 9.85 3.62 13.69
CA GLY A 27 9.77 2.76 14.86
C GLY A 27 8.36 2.48 15.31
N LEU A 28 7.41 2.49 14.39
CA LEU A 28 6.00 2.29 14.73
C LEU A 28 5.59 0.84 14.49
N SER A 29 4.64 0.36 15.30
CA SER A 29 4.08 -0.96 15.10
C SER A 29 3.00 -0.93 14.03
N GLN A 30 2.69 -2.09 13.49
CA GLN A 30 1.59 -2.19 12.54
C GLN A 30 0.27 -1.76 13.19
N GLU A 31 0.08 -2.14 14.45
CA GLU A 31 -1.13 -1.77 15.17
C GLU A 31 -1.25 -0.26 15.33
N HIS A 32 -0.14 0.38 15.64
CA HIS A 32 -0.16 1.82 15.81
C HIS A 32 -0.56 2.53 14.52
N VAL A 33 0.08 2.15 13.42
CA VAL A 33 -0.20 2.79 12.13
C VAL A 33 -1.64 2.53 11.72
N ALA A 34 -2.09 1.28 11.85
CA ALA A 34 -3.45 0.93 11.48
C ALA A 34 -4.46 1.74 12.27
N HIS A 35 -4.30 1.78 13.59
CA HIS A 35 -5.20 2.50 14.47
C HIS A 35 -5.25 3.98 14.14
N ALA A 36 -4.08 4.58 13.98
CA ALA A 36 -4.00 6.02 13.70
C ALA A 36 -4.64 6.36 12.36
N ALA A 37 -4.60 5.43 11.41
CA ALA A 37 -5.20 5.66 10.09
C ALA A 37 -6.66 5.20 10.00
N GLY A 38 -7.21 4.70 11.12
CA GLY A 38 -8.60 4.27 11.13
C GLY A 38 -8.83 2.92 10.48
N LEU A 39 -7.83 2.06 10.48
CA LEU A 39 -7.91 0.74 9.86
C LEU A 39 -7.82 -0.36 10.90
N ALA A 40 -8.42 -1.51 10.56
CA ALA A 40 -8.16 -2.71 11.34
C ALA A 40 -6.73 -3.15 11.09
N THR A 41 -6.08 -3.64 12.15
CA THR A 41 -4.69 -4.10 12.03
C THR A 41 -4.55 -5.18 10.97
N PHE A 42 -5.50 -6.07 10.91
CA PHE A 42 -5.51 -7.15 9.94
C PHE A 42 -5.49 -6.59 8.50
N THR A 43 -6.31 -5.58 8.25
CA THR A 43 -6.35 -4.94 6.94
C THR A 43 -5.02 -4.28 6.60
N TYR A 44 -4.44 -3.58 7.56
CA TYR A 44 -3.17 -2.91 7.32
C TYR A 44 -2.04 -3.91 7.06
N ARG A 45 -2.04 -5.02 7.80
CA ARG A 45 -1.02 -6.05 7.58
C ARG A 45 -1.05 -6.56 6.15
N LYS A 46 -2.25 -6.75 5.61
CA LYS A 46 -2.37 -7.21 4.23
C LYS A 46 -1.84 -6.17 3.26
N LEU A 47 -2.05 -4.90 3.55
CA LEU A 47 -1.52 -3.84 2.70
C LEU A 47 0.00 -3.89 2.61
N GLU A 48 0.67 -4.16 3.72
CA GLU A 48 2.12 -4.25 3.70
C GLU A 48 2.60 -5.43 2.85
N LYS A 49 1.77 -6.44 2.70
CA LYS A 49 2.09 -7.57 1.83
C LYS A 49 1.67 -7.31 0.39
N GLY A 50 1.01 -6.20 0.13
CA GLY A 50 0.51 -5.89 -1.20
C GLY A 50 -0.76 -6.63 -1.55
N GLU A 51 -1.52 -7.07 -0.56
CA GLU A 51 -2.70 -7.90 -0.78
C GLU A 51 -3.93 -7.31 -0.11
N SER A 52 -5.09 -7.58 -0.70
CA SER A 52 -6.36 -7.36 -0.04
C SER A 52 -6.87 -8.67 0.54
N ASN A 53 -6.68 -9.76 -0.19
CA ASN A 53 -6.90 -11.13 0.23
C ASN A 53 -5.78 -11.96 -0.34
N PRO A 54 -5.55 -13.17 0.19
CA PRO A 54 -4.50 -14.01 -0.38
C PRO A 54 -4.69 -14.17 -1.89
N GLY A 55 -3.65 -13.85 -2.64
CA GLY A 55 -3.69 -13.95 -4.09
C GLY A 55 -4.35 -12.78 -4.79
N THR A 56 -4.89 -11.82 -4.08
CA THR A 56 -5.54 -10.65 -4.67
C THR A 56 -4.74 -9.41 -4.34
N PRO A 57 -4.23 -8.67 -5.35
CA PRO A 57 -3.43 -7.50 -5.06
C PRO A 57 -4.23 -6.41 -4.36
N ALA A 58 -3.55 -5.64 -3.55
CA ALA A 58 -4.18 -4.56 -2.81
C ALA A 58 -4.69 -3.48 -3.77
N ASN A 59 -5.82 -2.90 -3.37
CA ASN A 59 -6.38 -1.77 -4.12
C ASN A 59 -7.07 -0.87 -3.10
N PRO A 60 -6.28 -0.19 -2.26
CA PRO A 60 -6.87 0.63 -1.19
C PRO A 60 -7.53 1.87 -1.74
N ARG A 61 -8.50 2.36 -0.99
CA ARG A 61 -9.17 3.60 -1.35
C ARG A 61 -8.23 4.78 -1.18
N LEU A 62 -8.47 5.81 -1.96
CA LEU A 62 -7.65 7.00 -1.89
C LEU A 62 -7.66 7.61 -0.48
N LYS A 63 -8.80 7.62 0.19
CA LYS A 63 -8.87 8.16 1.55
C LYS A 63 -7.97 7.37 2.50
N THR A 64 -7.92 6.06 2.32
CA THR A 64 -7.06 5.21 3.14
C THR A 64 -5.59 5.58 2.91
N LEU A 65 -5.22 5.76 1.65
CA LEU A 65 -3.84 6.12 1.33
C LEU A 65 -3.47 7.48 1.91
N GLU A 66 -4.39 8.42 1.83
CA GLU A 66 -4.15 9.74 2.39
C GLU A 66 -3.95 9.68 3.91
N ALA A 67 -4.78 8.89 4.59
CA ALA A 67 -4.66 8.75 6.03
C ALA A 67 -3.33 8.11 6.41
N LEU A 68 -2.91 7.10 5.65
CA LEU A 68 -1.63 6.44 5.92
C LEU A 68 -0.47 7.38 5.67
N ALA A 69 -0.53 8.17 4.61
CA ALA A 69 0.52 9.13 4.32
C ALA A 69 0.65 10.13 5.46
N GLU A 70 -0.47 10.59 5.97
CA GLU A 70 -0.45 11.54 7.08
C GLU A 70 0.17 10.92 8.34
N VAL A 71 -0.24 9.71 8.68
CA VAL A 71 0.30 9.02 9.86
C VAL A 71 1.79 8.82 9.72
N LEU A 72 2.25 8.49 8.53
CA LEU A 72 3.67 8.22 8.28
C LEU A 72 4.46 9.49 7.96
N GLU A 73 3.79 10.65 7.97
CA GLU A 73 4.41 11.96 7.72
C GLU A 73 5.14 11.98 6.39
N MET A 74 4.47 11.52 5.36
CA MET A 74 5.01 11.55 4.02
C MET A 74 3.93 12.06 3.09
N SER A 75 4.32 12.52 1.91
CA SER A 75 3.35 12.97 0.94
C SER A 75 2.72 11.75 0.27
N LEU A 76 1.54 11.97 -0.30
CA LEU A 76 0.91 10.90 -1.06
C LEU A 76 1.78 10.50 -2.23
N GLU A 77 2.46 11.47 -2.82
CA GLU A 77 3.40 11.25 -3.90
C GLU A 77 4.52 10.30 -3.51
N GLU A 78 5.04 10.48 -2.30
CA GLU A 78 6.11 9.62 -1.80
C GLU A 78 5.62 8.22 -1.50
N LEU A 79 4.36 8.10 -1.12
CA LEU A 79 3.80 6.80 -0.77
C LEU A 79 3.47 5.98 -2.00
N ILE A 80 2.91 6.60 -3.02
CA ILE A 80 2.40 5.88 -4.18
C ILE A 80 3.54 5.59 -5.16
N PRO A 81 3.73 4.32 -5.55
CA PRO A 81 4.78 3.99 -6.52
C PRO A 81 4.51 4.59 -7.89
N ALA A 82 5.53 4.58 -8.73
CA ALA A 82 5.38 5.02 -10.09
C ALA A 82 4.34 4.15 -10.80
N ARG A 83 3.77 4.72 -11.87
CA ARG A 83 2.75 4.00 -12.64
C ARG A 83 3.25 2.60 -13.01
N PRO A 84 2.40 1.58 -12.84
CA PRO A 84 2.80 0.23 -13.21
C PRO A 84 3.13 0.15 -14.70
N GLY A 85 4.20 -0.54 -15.03
CA GLY A 85 4.55 -0.73 -16.42
C GLY A 85 3.48 -1.54 -17.13
N GLY A 86 3.19 -1.18 -18.36
CA GLY A 86 2.20 -1.91 -19.14
C GLY A 86 0.78 -1.47 -18.96
N VAL A 87 0.52 -0.57 -18.01
CA VAL A 87 -0.82 -0.04 -17.84
C VAL A 87 -1.00 1.16 -18.74
N ALA A 88 -1.98 1.10 -19.61
CA ALA A 88 -2.22 2.20 -20.53
C ALA A 88 -2.81 3.39 -19.78
N PRO A 89 -2.23 4.57 -19.94
CA PRO A 89 -2.73 5.74 -19.24
C PRO A 89 -3.98 6.30 -19.90
N GLY A 90 -4.92 6.70 -19.08
CA GLY A 90 -6.02 7.51 -19.56
C GLY A 90 -6.90 6.91 -20.61
N ARG A 91 -6.98 5.61 -20.66
CA ARG A 91 -7.78 5.05 -21.69
C ARG A 91 -9.12 4.69 -21.22
#